data_608f543998d11fb0bea95024539200e1
#
_entry.id   608f543998d11fb0bea95024539200e1
#
_cell.length_a   1.000
_cell.length_b   1.000
_cell.length_c   1.000
_cell.angle_alpha   90.00
_cell.angle_beta   90.00
_cell.angle_gamma   90.00
#
_symmetry.space_group_name_H-M   'P 1'
#
loop_
_entity.id
_entity.type
_entity.pdbx_description
1 polymer ?
#
loop_
_entity_poly.entity_id
_entity_poly.type
_entity_poly.pdbx_seq_one_letter_code
_entity_poly.pdbx_strand_id
1 'polypeptide(L)'
;MNQFTKPIIIATLILLLPPVAVLMVGWQWQPMGEYLWLEILYWITNTSGKPWCYLVFLFFILGLLLLFATSARQGVILVAIVMMLLLTGQGIKVLVKNTTKEPRPYVVWLEKSYRVPTGEFYQHQRKQRAEVLQRYLKADDRIPQWQLTHWKRETGYAFPSGHTLFAASLSLLLVGFLWPRRRYILSIIVTVWAMGVLISRMALGMHWPQDIITSTLISAVLVMVICYLTEKWRVIDDKKDLAV
;
A
#
# COMPACT_ATOMS: atom_id res chain seq x y z
N MET A 1 -23.49 1.05 15.81
CA MET A 1 -22.27 0.98 14.98
C MET A 1 -22.64 0.18 13.74
N ASN A 2 -22.42 0.75 12.55
CA ASN A 2 -22.72 0.12 11.27
C ASN A 2 -21.99 -1.24 11.16
N GLN A 3 -22.59 -2.24 10.50
CA GLN A 3 -22.02 -3.60 10.35
C GLN A 3 -20.63 -3.62 9.69
N PHE A 4 -20.30 -2.62 8.87
CA PHE A 4 -19.02 -2.48 8.18
C PHE A 4 -17.92 -1.86 9.08
N THR A 5 -18.29 -1.00 10.02
CA THR A 5 -17.35 -0.19 10.79
C THR A 5 -16.44 -1.05 11.69
N LYS A 6 -17.02 -2.00 12.43
CA LYS A 6 -16.24 -2.83 13.37
C LYS A 6 -15.15 -3.67 12.66
N PRO A 7 -15.46 -4.41 11.57
CA PRO A 7 -14.43 -5.16 10.85
C PRO A 7 -13.32 -4.27 10.27
N ILE A 8 -13.68 -3.09 9.74
CA ILE A 8 -12.69 -2.15 9.18
C ILE A 8 -11.77 -1.63 10.28
N ILE A 9 -12.29 -1.26 11.45
CA ILE A 9 -11.46 -0.81 12.58
C ILE A 9 -10.51 -1.92 13.01
N ILE A 10 -11.00 -3.15 13.20
CA ILE A 10 -10.15 -4.29 13.61
C ILE A 10 -9.05 -4.54 12.58
N ALA A 11 -9.39 -4.61 11.29
CA ALA A 11 -8.40 -4.80 10.23
C ALA A 11 -7.39 -3.65 10.16
N THR A 12 -7.84 -2.39 10.37
CA THR A 12 -6.94 -1.23 10.45
C THR A 12 -5.95 -1.37 11.60
N LEU A 13 -6.43 -1.74 12.80
CA LEU A 13 -5.55 -1.95 13.96
C LEU A 13 -4.54 -3.07 13.70
N ILE A 14 -4.97 -4.17 13.07
CA ILE A 14 -4.07 -5.26 12.66
C ILE A 14 -2.99 -4.74 11.68
N LEU A 15 -3.37 -3.97 10.66
CA LEU A 15 -2.42 -3.40 9.70
C LEU A 15 -1.45 -2.40 10.32
N LEU A 16 -1.84 -1.73 11.40
CA LEU A 16 -1.00 -0.78 12.13
C LEU A 16 0.01 -1.45 13.07
N LEU A 17 -0.20 -2.72 13.47
CA LEU A 17 0.69 -3.39 14.42
C LEU A 17 2.17 -3.37 14.00
N PRO A 18 2.59 -3.81 12.78
CA PRO A 18 3.99 -3.82 12.41
C PRO A 18 4.62 -2.42 12.34
N PRO A 19 4.03 -1.41 11.65
CA PRO A 19 4.69 -0.11 11.58
C PRO A 19 4.73 0.62 12.93
N VAL A 20 3.74 0.42 13.81
CA VAL A 20 3.78 0.97 15.17
C VAL A 20 4.86 0.27 15.99
N ALA A 21 4.98 -1.05 15.94
CA ALA A 21 6.05 -1.78 16.64
C ALA A 21 7.45 -1.33 16.17
N VAL A 22 7.65 -1.20 14.85
CA VAL A 22 8.92 -0.71 14.27
C VAL A 22 9.23 0.72 14.73
N LEU A 23 8.21 1.59 14.79
CA LEU A 23 8.37 2.96 15.26
C LEU A 23 8.75 3.00 16.74
N MET A 24 8.09 2.19 17.59
CA MET A 24 8.33 2.17 19.04
C MET A 24 9.72 1.68 19.42
N VAL A 25 10.30 0.74 18.65
CA VAL A 25 11.68 0.27 18.90
C VAL A 25 12.75 1.20 18.31
N GLY A 26 12.36 2.30 17.67
CA GLY A 26 13.30 3.25 17.06
C GLY A 26 14.16 2.65 15.95
N TRP A 27 13.63 1.63 15.25
CA TRP A 27 14.37 0.93 14.20
C TRP A 27 14.77 1.86 13.05
N GLN A 28 16.02 1.79 12.67
CA GLN A 28 16.56 2.49 11.50
C GLN A 28 16.91 1.47 10.42
N TRP A 29 16.47 1.76 9.22
CA TRP A 29 16.75 0.89 8.09
C TRP A 29 18.26 0.85 7.77
N GLN A 30 18.75 -0.38 7.54
CA GLN A 30 20.08 -0.65 6.98
C GLN A 30 19.97 -1.80 5.97
N PRO A 31 20.88 -1.86 4.98
CA PRO A 31 20.88 -2.96 4.03
C PRO A 31 21.21 -4.28 4.74
N MET A 32 20.45 -5.30 4.41
CA MET A 32 20.57 -6.62 5.04
C MET A 32 21.27 -7.65 4.15
N GLY A 33 21.58 -7.32 2.91
CA GLY A 33 22.15 -8.26 1.96
C GLY A 33 21.09 -9.15 1.27
N GLU A 34 21.52 -10.27 0.74
CA GLU A 34 20.67 -11.18 -0.02
C GLU A 34 20.05 -12.24 0.88
N TYR A 35 18.75 -12.08 1.17
CA TYR A 35 17.94 -13.04 1.93
C TYR A 35 16.65 -13.36 1.18
N LEU A 36 16.29 -14.65 1.14
CA LEU A 36 15.09 -15.14 0.46
C LEU A 36 13.80 -14.42 0.93
N TRP A 37 13.67 -14.19 2.24
CA TRP A 37 12.49 -13.51 2.77
C TRP A 37 12.35 -12.06 2.28
N LEU A 38 13.46 -11.34 2.03
CA LEU A 38 13.44 -10.01 1.43
C LEU A 38 13.00 -10.07 -0.03
N GLU A 39 13.45 -11.07 -0.77
CA GLU A 39 13.02 -11.29 -2.15
C GLU A 39 11.55 -11.65 -2.23
N ILE A 40 11.03 -12.47 -1.30
CA ILE A 40 9.58 -12.73 -1.19
C ILE A 40 8.82 -11.41 -0.95
N LEU A 41 9.28 -10.56 -0.04
CA LEU A 41 8.68 -9.25 0.21
C LEU A 41 8.76 -8.33 -1.01
N TYR A 42 9.83 -8.40 -1.79
CA TYR A 42 9.94 -7.68 -3.06
C TYR A 42 8.88 -8.14 -4.06
N TRP A 43 8.63 -9.43 -4.20
CA TRP A 43 7.55 -9.93 -5.06
C TRP A 43 6.16 -9.52 -4.56
N ILE A 44 5.94 -9.57 -3.24
CA ILE A 44 4.69 -9.10 -2.63
C ILE A 44 4.47 -7.61 -2.92
N THR A 45 5.47 -6.75 -2.72
CA THR A 45 5.31 -5.30 -2.99
C THR A 45 5.08 -4.98 -4.46
N ASN A 46 5.65 -5.76 -5.39
CA ASN A 46 5.44 -5.59 -6.81
C ASN A 46 3.96 -5.74 -7.21
N THR A 47 3.18 -6.53 -6.49
CA THR A 47 1.71 -6.65 -6.72
C THR A 47 0.97 -5.32 -6.57
N SER A 48 1.52 -4.38 -5.79
CA SER A 48 0.98 -3.03 -5.59
C SER A 48 1.70 -1.96 -6.42
N GLY A 49 2.74 -2.35 -7.17
CA GLY A 49 3.55 -1.49 -8.05
C GLY A 49 3.23 -1.69 -9.53
N LYS A 50 3.59 -0.71 -10.36
CA LYS A 50 3.45 -0.82 -11.81
C LYS A 50 4.42 -1.87 -12.38
N PRO A 51 4.02 -2.69 -13.36
CA PRO A 51 2.70 -2.77 -13.99
C PRO A 51 1.69 -3.69 -13.26
N TRP A 52 2.14 -4.51 -12.29
CA TRP A 52 1.35 -5.58 -11.67
C TRP A 52 0.11 -5.09 -10.91
N CYS A 53 0.14 -3.87 -10.39
CA CYS A 53 -1.02 -3.29 -9.70
C CYS A 53 -2.28 -3.22 -10.59
N TYR A 54 -2.14 -3.15 -11.91
CA TYR A 54 -3.28 -3.16 -12.83
C TYR A 54 -3.94 -4.53 -12.90
N LEU A 55 -3.15 -5.62 -12.89
CA LEU A 55 -3.68 -6.99 -12.84
C LEU A 55 -4.34 -7.28 -11.50
N VAL A 56 -3.71 -6.87 -10.40
CA VAL A 56 -4.30 -7.00 -9.06
C VAL A 56 -5.59 -6.22 -8.98
N PHE A 57 -5.63 -4.99 -9.48
CA PHE A 57 -6.84 -4.18 -9.54
C PHE A 57 -7.95 -4.88 -10.34
N LEU A 58 -7.63 -5.40 -11.53
CA LEU A 58 -8.59 -6.13 -12.37
C LEU A 58 -9.15 -7.36 -11.65
N PHE A 59 -8.28 -8.13 -10.99
CA PHE A 59 -8.68 -9.29 -10.19
C PHE A 59 -9.62 -8.90 -9.03
N PHE A 60 -9.34 -7.79 -8.34
CA PHE A 60 -10.20 -7.26 -7.29
C PHE A 60 -11.56 -6.82 -7.81
N ILE A 61 -11.59 -6.10 -8.93
CA ILE A 61 -12.86 -5.70 -9.58
C ILE A 61 -13.67 -6.93 -9.98
N LEU A 62 -13.05 -7.91 -10.63
CA LEU A 62 -13.73 -9.13 -11.04
C LEU A 62 -14.29 -9.88 -9.82
N GLY A 63 -13.50 -10.01 -8.74
CA GLY A 63 -13.95 -10.62 -7.50
C GLY A 63 -15.14 -9.88 -6.87
N LEU A 64 -15.11 -8.54 -6.84
CA LEU A 64 -16.23 -7.74 -6.35
C LEU A 64 -17.48 -7.92 -7.20
N LEU A 65 -17.34 -7.92 -8.52
CA LEU A 65 -18.47 -8.11 -9.42
C LEU A 65 -19.11 -9.50 -9.25
N LEU A 66 -18.28 -10.55 -9.18
CA LEU A 66 -18.76 -11.93 -9.01
C LEU A 66 -19.44 -12.16 -7.65
N LEU A 67 -18.96 -11.51 -6.61
CA LEU A 67 -19.45 -11.72 -5.25
C LEU A 67 -20.63 -10.82 -4.88
N PHE A 68 -20.76 -9.63 -5.47
CA PHE A 68 -21.70 -8.60 -5.01
C PHE A 68 -22.59 -7.98 -6.08
N ALA A 69 -22.29 -8.12 -7.38
CA ALA A 69 -23.10 -7.53 -8.42
C ALA A 69 -24.25 -8.47 -8.81
N THR A 70 -25.50 -8.07 -8.51
CA THR A 70 -26.72 -8.79 -8.93
C THR A 70 -27.35 -8.20 -10.19
N SER A 71 -26.86 -7.03 -10.63
CA SER A 71 -27.29 -6.35 -11.85
C SER A 71 -26.15 -5.56 -12.48
N ALA A 72 -26.23 -5.26 -13.78
CA ALA A 72 -25.25 -4.44 -14.48
C ALA A 72 -25.09 -3.04 -13.83
N ARG A 73 -26.22 -2.43 -13.41
CA ARG A 73 -26.21 -1.14 -12.71
C ARG A 73 -25.39 -1.20 -11.41
N GLN A 74 -25.59 -2.23 -10.61
CA GLN A 74 -24.85 -2.43 -9.35
C GLN A 74 -23.37 -2.67 -9.62
N GLY A 75 -23.03 -3.45 -10.64
CA GLY A 75 -21.66 -3.65 -11.07
C GLY A 75 -20.95 -2.34 -11.44
N VAL A 76 -21.60 -1.48 -12.24
CA VAL A 76 -21.05 -0.16 -12.61
C VAL A 76 -20.82 0.69 -11.36
N ILE A 77 -21.73 0.71 -10.40
CA ILE A 77 -21.59 1.48 -9.17
C ILE A 77 -20.41 0.95 -8.33
N LEU A 78 -20.26 -0.37 -8.19
CA LEU A 78 -19.15 -0.97 -7.46
C LEU A 78 -17.80 -0.60 -8.09
N VAL A 79 -17.68 -0.69 -9.41
CA VAL A 79 -16.47 -0.26 -10.13
C VAL A 79 -16.19 1.23 -9.90
N ALA A 80 -17.21 2.08 -10.01
CA ALA A 80 -17.06 3.53 -9.78
C ALA A 80 -16.59 3.84 -8.35
N ILE A 81 -17.10 3.12 -7.34
CA ILE A 81 -16.69 3.25 -5.94
C ILE A 81 -15.20 2.91 -5.78
N VAL A 82 -14.73 1.79 -6.32
CA VAL A 82 -13.33 1.40 -6.20
C VAL A 82 -12.43 2.40 -6.94
N MET A 83 -12.82 2.82 -8.14
CA MET A 83 -12.09 3.86 -8.90
C MET A 83 -12.00 5.16 -8.11
N MET A 84 -13.11 5.64 -7.55
CA MET A 84 -13.14 6.86 -6.75
C MET A 84 -12.22 6.74 -5.52
N LEU A 85 -12.27 5.61 -4.79
CA LEU A 85 -11.41 5.34 -3.64
C LEU A 85 -9.93 5.46 -4.01
N LEU A 86 -9.51 4.75 -5.05
CA LEU A 86 -8.11 4.73 -5.47
C LEU A 86 -7.64 6.07 -6.04
N LEU A 87 -8.47 6.73 -6.86
CA LEU A 87 -8.14 8.04 -7.43
C LEU A 87 -8.02 9.11 -6.33
N THR A 88 -8.92 9.11 -5.34
CA THR A 88 -8.85 10.01 -4.20
C THR A 88 -7.57 9.78 -3.39
N GLY A 89 -7.24 8.52 -3.08
CA GLY A 89 -6.00 8.17 -2.39
C GLY A 89 -4.75 8.59 -3.16
N GLN A 90 -4.72 8.39 -4.49
CA GLN A 90 -3.61 8.85 -5.34
C GLN A 90 -3.53 10.38 -5.44
N GLY A 91 -4.67 11.08 -5.48
CA GLY A 91 -4.73 12.55 -5.44
C GLY A 91 -4.13 13.11 -4.15
N ILE A 92 -4.55 12.59 -2.98
CA ILE A 92 -3.99 12.95 -1.67
C ILE A 92 -2.48 12.71 -1.66
N LYS A 93 -2.02 11.54 -2.13
CA LYS A 93 -0.58 11.23 -2.23
C LYS A 93 0.18 12.27 -3.04
N VAL A 94 -0.34 12.68 -4.20
CA VAL A 94 0.36 13.65 -5.07
C VAL A 94 0.46 15.01 -4.39
N LEU A 95 -0.63 15.50 -3.80
CA LEU A 95 -0.68 16.78 -3.09
C LEU A 95 0.33 16.79 -1.91
N VAL A 96 0.23 15.79 -1.03
CA VAL A 96 1.06 15.74 0.18
C VAL A 96 2.53 15.49 -0.15
N LYS A 97 2.85 14.65 -1.14
CA LYS A 97 4.22 14.34 -1.52
C LYS A 97 5.03 15.55 -2.00
N ASN A 98 4.36 16.48 -2.66
CA ASN A 98 4.98 17.70 -3.18
C ASN A 98 5.27 18.73 -2.07
N THR A 99 4.55 18.65 -0.95
CA THR A 99 4.72 19.57 0.19
C THR A 99 5.72 19.06 1.22
N THR A 100 5.68 17.77 1.57
CA THR A 100 6.51 17.19 2.64
C THR A 100 7.95 16.94 2.24
N LYS A 101 8.20 16.53 0.99
CA LYS A 101 9.53 16.23 0.43
C LYS A 101 10.41 15.35 1.33
N GLU A 102 9.80 14.38 2.01
CA GLU A 102 10.50 13.49 2.95
C GLU A 102 11.41 12.51 2.20
N PRO A 103 12.70 12.40 2.57
CA PRO A 103 13.62 11.48 1.91
C PRO A 103 13.33 10.03 2.32
N ARG A 104 13.61 9.09 1.41
CA ARG A 104 13.47 7.65 1.71
C ARG A 104 14.57 7.15 2.62
N PRO A 105 14.30 6.10 3.43
CA PRO A 105 15.31 5.49 4.30
C PRO A 105 16.59 5.11 3.56
N TYR A 106 16.50 4.48 2.37
CA TYR A 106 17.67 4.11 1.59
C TYR A 106 18.48 5.33 1.08
N VAL A 107 17.84 6.48 0.85
CA VAL A 107 18.56 7.71 0.44
C VAL A 107 19.31 8.32 1.62
N VAL A 108 18.70 8.32 2.82
CA VAL A 108 19.39 8.76 4.05
C VAL A 108 20.57 7.84 4.37
N TRP A 109 20.41 6.53 4.14
CA TRP A 109 21.51 5.59 4.26
C TRP A 109 22.61 5.84 3.22
N LEU A 110 22.26 6.14 1.96
CA LEU A 110 23.21 6.49 0.89
C LEU A 110 24.06 7.71 1.27
N GLU A 111 23.45 8.75 1.87
CA GLU A 111 24.18 9.92 2.38
C GLU A 111 25.17 9.54 3.46
N LYS A 112 24.77 8.74 4.44
CA LYS A 112 25.65 8.31 5.54
C LYS A 112 26.80 7.42 5.07
N SER A 113 26.57 6.53 4.11
CA SER A 113 27.53 5.51 3.68
C SER A 113 28.45 5.98 2.55
N TYR A 114 27.95 6.81 1.65
CA TYR A 114 28.65 7.22 0.42
C TYR A 114 28.83 8.74 0.31
N ARG A 115 28.38 9.49 1.32
CA ARG A 115 28.48 10.97 1.37
C ARG A 115 27.81 11.64 0.16
N VAL A 116 26.74 11.04 -0.35
CA VAL A 116 25.86 11.64 -1.38
C VAL A 116 24.78 12.45 -0.68
N PRO A 117 24.85 13.80 -0.69
CA PRO A 117 23.91 14.61 0.07
C PRO A 117 22.46 14.37 -0.38
N THR A 118 21.56 14.12 0.57
CA THR A 118 20.14 13.90 0.28
C THR A 118 19.52 15.03 -0.55
N GLY A 119 19.89 16.29 -0.25
CA GLY A 119 19.44 17.47 -0.99
C GLY A 119 19.87 17.43 -2.46
N GLU A 120 21.14 17.10 -2.73
CA GLU A 120 21.68 16.96 -4.08
C GLU A 120 21.00 15.83 -4.83
N PHE A 121 20.83 14.65 -4.20
CA PHE A 121 20.13 13.52 -4.80
C PHE A 121 18.74 13.92 -5.30
N TYR A 122 17.96 14.66 -4.53
CA TYR A 122 16.61 15.06 -4.93
C TYR A 122 16.54 16.24 -5.88
N GLN A 123 17.62 17.02 -6.08
CA GLN A 123 17.70 18.03 -7.15
C GLN A 123 17.80 17.41 -8.53
N HIS A 124 18.35 16.21 -8.64
CA HIS A 124 18.44 15.47 -9.90
C HIS A 124 17.07 15.04 -10.43
N GLN A 125 16.94 14.90 -11.75
CA GLN A 125 15.77 14.27 -12.38
C GLN A 125 15.73 12.76 -12.08
N ARG A 126 14.57 12.12 -12.22
CA ARG A 126 14.38 10.69 -11.89
C ARG A 126 15.41 9.77 -12.58
N LYS A 127 15.73 10.03 -13.86
CA LYS A 127 16.72 9.24 -14.58
C LYS A 127 18.11 9.38 -13.98
N GLN A 128 18.53 10.59 -13.68
CA GLN A 128 19.82 10.89 -13.07
C GLN A 128 19.93 10.28 -11.65
N ARG A 129 18.85 10.30 -10.85
CA ARG A 129 18.83 9.60 -9.54
C ARG A 129 19.08 8.11 -9.70
N ALA A 130 18.49 7.47 -10.72
CA ALA A 130 18.74 6.06 -11.00
C ALA A 130 20.20 5.80 -11.43
N GLU A 131 20.81 6.72 -12.16
CA GLU A 131 22.23 6.66 -12.54
C GLU A 131 23.15 6.84 -11.31
N VAL A 132 22.81 7.74 -10.38
CA VAL A 132 23.52 7.90 -9.11
C VAL A 132 23.48 6.59 -8.31
N LEU A 133 22.31 5.99 -8.14
CA LEU A 133 22.20 4.69 -7.45
C LEU A 133 23.04 3.60 -8.14
N GLN A 134 23.00 3.54 -9.48
CA GLN A 134 23.80 2.57 -10.24
C GLN A 134 25.30 2.78 -10.04
N ARG A 135 25.76 4.03 -10.03
CA ARG A 135 27.18 4.39 -9.86
C ARG A 135 27.74 3.95 -8.52
N TYR A 136 27.01 4.22 -7.45
CA TYR A 136 27.51 3.98 -6.09
C TYR A 136 27.22 2.56 -5.57
N LEU A 137 26.14 1.91 -6.03
CA LEU A 137 25.64 0.68 -5.40
C LEU A 137 25.78 -0.56 -6.28
N LYS A 138 26.25 -0.45 -7.54
CA LYS A 138 26.40 -1.61 -8.42
C LYS A 138 27.37 -2.67 -7.88
N ALA A 139 28.40 -2.23 -7.18
CA ALA A 139 29.45 -3.09 -6.62
C ALA A 139 29.33 -3.30 -5.10
N ASP A 140 28.23 -2.86 -4.48
CA ASP A 140 27.99 -3.06 -3.05
C ASP A 140 27.27 -4.41 -2.82
N ASP A 141 27.98 -5.38 -2.28
CA ASP A 141 27.46 -6.73 -2.01
C ASP A 141 26.30 -6.76 -0.99
N ARG A 142 26.13 -5.68 -0.23
CA ARG A 142 25.00 -5.53 0.70
C ARG A 142 23.68 -5.25 -0.01
N ILE A 143 23.71 -4.85 -1.29
CA ILE A 143 22.53 -4.47 -2.07
C ILE A 143 22.34 -5.44 -3.24
N PRO A 144 21.43 -6.41 -3.13
CA PRO A 144 21.11 -7.33 -4.23
C PRO A 144 20.66 -6.58 -5.49
N GLN A 145 20.99 -7.11 -6.67
CA GLN A 145 20.69 -6.46 -7.95
C GLN A 145 19.20 -6.24 -8.19
N TRP A 146 18.34 -7.14 -7.69
CA TRP A 146 16.89 -6.96 -7.73
C TRP A 146 16.43 -5.78 -6.88
N GLN A 147 17.05 -5.55 -5.69
CA GLN A 147 16.73 -4.42 -4.81
C GLN A 147 17.20 -3.10 -5.42
N LEU A 148 18.41 -3.06 -5.98
CA LEU A 148 18.91 -1.89 -6.71
C LEU A 148 18.00 -1.54 -7.89
N THR A 149 17.56 -2.54 -8.64
CA THR A 149 16.62 -2.36 -9.76
C THR A 149 15.28 -1.80 -9.28
N HIS A 150 14.78 -2.26 -8.14
CA HIS A 150 13.57 -1.75 -7.51
C HIS A 150 13.71 -0.27 -7.12
N TRP A 151 14.81 0.11 -6.47
CA TRP A 151 15.07 1.50 -6.09
C TRP A 151 15.19 2.44 -7.28
N LYS A 152 15.88 2.04 -8.34
CA LYS A 152 16.01 2.82 -9.59
C LYS A 152 14.66 3.17 -10.22
N ARG A 153 13.64 2.33 -10.07
CA ARG A 153 12.28 2.58 -10.54
C ARG A 153 11.51 3.56 -9.66
N GLU A 154 11.88 3.66 -8.37
CA GLU A 154 11.13 4.41 -7.36
C GLU A 154 12.02 5.43 -6.61
N THR A 155 12.56 6.42 -7.32
CA THR A 155 13.45 7.45 -6.77
C THR A 155 12.75 8.72 -6.25
N GLY A 156 11.42 8.70 -6.11
CA GLY A 156 10.65 9.83 -5.55
C GLY A 156 10.70 9.88 -4.03
N TYR A 157 10.16 10.96 -3.44
CA TYR A 157 10.06 11.14 -1.99
C TYR A 157 9.27 10.02 -1.29
N ALA A 158 9.45 9.90 0.03
CA ALA A 158 8.82 8.83 0.82
C ALA A 158 7.33 9.10 1.11
N PHE A 159 7.01 10.14 1.80
CA PHE A 159 5.69 10.40 2.38
C PHE A 159 4.65 10.94 1.38
N PRO A 160 3.42 10.46 1.39
CA PRO A 160 2.96 9.21 1.98
C PRO A 160 3.22 8.00 1.06
N SER A 161 3.02 6.78 1.57
CA SER A 161 3.25 5.54 0.83
C SER A 161 2.12 5.22 -0.15
N GLY A 162 2.39 5.31 -1.46
CA GLY A 162 1.41 4.97 -2.50
C GLY A 162 1.05 3.49 -2.57
N HIS A 163 2.00 2.57 -2.29
CA HIS A 163 1.74 1.12 -2.22
C HIS A 163 0.85 0.79 -1.04
N THR A 164 1.08 1.41 0.11
CA THR A 164 0.24 1.24 1.30
C THR A 164 -1.17 1.77 1.06
N LEU A 165 -1.31 2.98 0.48
CA LEU A 165 -2.63 3.52 0.12
C LEU A 165 -3.40 2.56 -0.79
N PHE A 166 -2.75 1.98 -1.79
CA PHE A 166 -3.38 1.01 -2.69
C PHE A 166 -3.79 -0.27 -1.94
N ALA A 167 -2.84 -0.93 -1.27
CA ALA A 167 -3.07 -2.23 -0.64
C ALA A 167 -4.03 -2.14 0.56
N ALA A 168 -3.86 -1.15 1.44
CA ALA A 168 -4.74 -0.95 2.58
C ALA A 168 -6.15 -0.58 2.15
N SER A 169 -6.32 0.33 1.16
CA SER A 169 -7.65 0.70 0.67
C SER A 169 -8.42 -0.49 0.11
N LEU A 170 -7.79 -1.29 -0.75
CA LEU A 170 -8.43 -2.47 -1.32
C LEU A 170 -8.74 -3.53 -0.26
N SER A 171 -7.79 -3.81 0.64
CA SER A 171 -7.99 -4.78 1.71
C SER A 171 -9.12 -4.37 2.66
N LEU A 172 -9.10 -3.14 3.16
CA LEU A 172 -10.10 -2.64 4.10
C LEU A 172 -11.49 -2.57 3.46
N LEU A 173 -11.60 -2.21 2.17
CA LEU A 173 -12.87 -2.21 1.44
C LEU A 173 -13.43 -3.64 1.35
N LEU A 174 -12.60 -4.62 0.96
CA LEU A 174 -13.02 -6.00 0.89
C LEU A 174 -13.40 -6.56 2.26
N VAL A 175 -12.61 -6.28 3.31
CA VAL A 175 -12.96 -6.69 4.67
C VAL A 175 -14.32 -6.12 5.08
N GLY A 176 -14.56 -4.83 4.78
CA GLY A 176 -15.85 -4.20 5.03
C GLY A 176 -17.02 -4.96 4.38
N PHE A 177 -16.87 -5.42 3.14
CA PHE A 177 -17.92 -6.11 2.40
C PHE A 177 -18.03 -7.61 2.69
N LEU A 178 -16.89 -8.29 2.90
CA LEU A 178 -16.82 -9.74 3.06
C LEU A 178 -17.14 -10.21 4.48
N TRP A 179 -16.66 -9.46 5.51
CA TRP A 179 -16.79 -9.88 6.90
C TRP A 179 -18.26 -9.98 7.38
N PRO A 180 -19.14 -9.02 7.11
CA PRO A 180 -20.55 -9.13 7.47
C PRO A 180 -21.25 -10.33 6.83
N ARG A 181 -20.73 -10.78 5.67
CA ARG A 181 -21.23 -11.96 4.92
C ARG A 181 -20.54 -13.27 5.30
N ARG A 182 -19.87 -13.29 6.46
CA ARG A 182 -19.16 -14.47 6.99
C ARG A 182 -18.07 -15.04 6.06
N ARG A 183 -17.59 -14.28 5.06
CA ARG A 183 -16.48 -14.67 4.17
C ARG A 183 -15.13 -14.39 4.85
N TYR A 184 -14.91 -14.96 6.05
CA TYR A 184 -13.76 -14.66 6.91
C TYR A 184 -12.42 -15.03 6.28
N ILE A 185 -12.33 -16.18 5.60
CA ILE A 185 -11.09 -16.65 4.96
C ILE A 185 -10.60 -15.63 3.92
N LEU A 186 -11.47 -15.14 3.05
CA LEU A 186 -11.12 -14.13 2.06
C LEU A 186 -10.70 -12.81 2.72
N SER A 187 -11.38 -12.40 3.79
CA SER A 187 -11.01 -11.22 4.57
C SER A 187 -9.60 -11.35 5.17
N ILE A 188 -9.26 -12.51 5.70
CA ILE A 188 -7.93 -12.80 6.24
C ILE A 188 -6.88 -12.77 5.14
N ILE A 189 -7.12 -13.44 4.01
CA ILE A 189 -6.18 -13.49 2.88
C ILE A 189 -5.82 -12.09 2.39
N VAL A 190 -6.81 -11.21 2.16
CA VAL A 190 -6.55 -9.86 1.67
C VAL A 190 -5.87 -8.98 2.73
N THR A 191 -6.14 -9.21 4.01
CA THR A 191 -5.48 -8.49 5.11
C THR A 191 -4.01 -8.93 5.23
N VAL A 192 -3.72 -10.24 5.14
CA VAL A 192 -2.36 -10.78 5.15
C VAL A 192 -1.56 -10.28 3.94
N TRP A 193 -2.17 -10.25 2.75
CA TRP A 193 -1.53 -9.65 1.57
C TRP A 193 -1.17 -8.18 1.78
N ALA A 194 -2.12 -7.36 2.25
CA ALA A 194 -1.86 -5.95 2.53
C ALA A 194 -0.75 -5.79 3.59
N MET A 195 -0.79 -6.58 4.67
CA MET A 195 0.25 -6.61 5.70
C MET A 195 1.63 -6.89 5.09
N GLY A 196 1.74 -7.88 4.21
CA GLY A 196 2.98 -8.19 3.49
C GLY A 196 3.48 -7.01 2.66
N VAL A 197 2.57 -6.27 1.98
CA VAL A 197 2.93 -5.04 1.27
C VAL A 197 3.47 -3.98 2.24
N LEU A 198 2.79 -3.73 3.36
CA LEU A 198 3.22 -2.73 4.35
C LEU A 198 4.60 -3.04 4.92
N ILE A 199 4.82 -4.27 5.34
CA ILE A 199 6.12 -4.74 5.89
C ILE A 199 7.22 -4.60 4.82
N SER A 200 6.92 -4.97 3.57
CA SER A 200 7.89 -4.88 2.48
C SER A 200 8.40 -3.44 2.27
N ARG A 201 7.53 -2.43 2.42
CA ARG A 201 7.95 -1.03 2.21
C ARG A 201 8.97 -0.56 3.24
N MET A 202 8.85 -1.03 4.48
CA MET A 202 9.84 -0.76 5.54
C MET A 202 11.10 -1.60 5.33
N ALA A 203 10.97 -2.91 5.16
CA ALA A 203 12.10 -3.84 5.03
C ALA A 203 13.01 -3.51 3.84
N LEU A 204 12.44 -3.05 2.71
CA LEU A 204 13.20 -2.65 1.52
C LEU A 204 13.73 -1.21 1.56
N GLY A 205 13.63 -0.50 2.68
CA GLY A 205 14.13 0.86 2.83
C GLY A 205 13.38 1.92 2.02
N MET A 206 12.16 1.64 1.63
CA MET A 206 11.38 2.51 0.74
C MET A 206 10.55 3.55 1.50
N HIS A 207 10.11 3.23 2.71
CA HIS A 207 9.25 4.08 3.53
C HIS A 207 9.58 3.97 5.01
N TRP A 208 9.34 5.07 5.71
CA TRP A 208 9.39 5.13 7.16
C TRP A 208 8.10 4.55 7.77
N PRO A 209 8.12 4.08 9.03
CA PRO A 209 6.91 3.61 9.72
C PRO A 209 5.77 4.63 9.72
N GLN A 210 6.07 5.92 9.91
CA GLN A 210 5.07 7.01 9.88
C GLN A 210 4.39 7.16 8.52
N ASP A 211 5.09 6.90 7.39
CA ASP A 211 4.50 6.92 6.06
C ASP A 211 3.42 5.85 5.93
N ILE A 212 3.72 4.66 6.47
CA ILE A 212 2.83 3.50 6.46
C ILE A 212 1.62 3.73 7.36
N ILE A 213 1.86 4.20 8.59
CA ILE A 213 0.79 4.52 9.57
C ILE A 213 -0.18 5.54 8.95
N THR A 214 0.33 6.67 8.47
CA THR A 214 -0.49 7.74 7.89
C THR A 214 -1.27 7.24 6.67
N SER A 215 -0.63 6.49 5.77
CA SER A 215 -1.29 5.94 4.58
C SER A 215 -2.39 4.94 4.95
N THR A 216 -2.18 4.12 5.97
CA THR A 216 -3.19 3.17 6.47
C THR A 216 -4.38 3.90 7.09
N LEU A 217 -4.14 4.95 7.87
CA LEU A 217 -5.21 5.77 8.46
C LEU A 217 -6.01 6.51 7.40
N ILE A 218 -5.36 7.11 6.40
CA ILE A 218 -6.04 7.74 5.26
C ILE A 218 -6.93 6.71 4.55
N SER A 219 -6.40 5.50 4.28
CA SER A 219 -7.18 4.43 3.65
C SER A 219 -8.40 4.03 4.48
N ALA A 220 -8.23 3.90 5.80
CA ALA A 220 -9.32 3.55 6.71
C ALA A 220 -10.45 4.60 6.70
N VAL A 221 -10.09 5.88 6.76
CA VAL A 221 -11.08 6.97 6.70
C VAL A 221 -11.83 6.96 5.37
N LEU A 222 -11.11 6.87 4.24
CA LEU A 222 -11.73 6.83 2.92
C LEU A 222 -12.68 5.63 2.77
N VAL A 223 -12.26 4.44 3.22
CA VAL A 223 -13.07 3.23 3.15
C VAL A 223 -14.30 3.33 4.06
N MET A 224 -14.16 3.86 5.29
CA MET A 224 -15.32 4.07 6.18
C MET A 224 -16.36 5.01 5.57
N VAL A 225 -15.92 6.11 4.96
CA VAL A 225 -16.82 7.04 4.25
C VAL A 225 -17.54 6.32 3.09
N ILE A 226 -16.80 5.56 2.30
CA ILE A 226 -17.39 4.82 1.17
C ILE A 226 -18.38 3.76 1.65
N CYS A 227 -18.04 2.95 2.65
CA CYS A 227 -18.97 1.96 3.20
C CYS A 227 -20.21 2.61 3.79
N TYR A 228 -20.09 3.75 4.45
CA TYR A 228 -21.24 4.51 4.92
C TYR A 228 -22.14 4.97 3.76
N LEU A 229 -21.57 5.48 2.68
CA LEU A 229 -22.33 5.93 1.51
C LEU A 229 -22.99 4.75 0.76
N THR A 230 -22.30 3.63 0.63
CA THR A 230 -22.86 2.40 -0.02
C THR A 230 -24.05 1.85 0.76
N GLU A 231 -24.03 1.89 2.09
CA GLU A 231 -25.16 1.52 2.92
C GLU A 231 -26.30 2.52 2.81
N LYS A 232 -26.02 3.81 2.97
CA LYS A 232 -27.03 4.87 2.88
C LYS A 232 -27.79 4.84 1.55
N TRP A 233 -27.12 4.53 0.45
CA TRP A 233 -27.71 4.49 -0.88
C TRP A 233 -28.18 3.08 -1.28
N ARG A 234 -28.12 2.11 -0.37
CA ARG A 234 -28.52 0.70 -0.60
C ARG A 234 -27.90 0.12 -1.89
N VAL A 235 -26.63 0.43 -2.12
CA VAL A 235 -25.90 -0.01 -3.32
C VAL A 235 -25.75 -1.53 -3.32
N ILE A 236 -25.62 -2.15 -2.17
CA ILE A 236 -25.46 -3.59 -1.97
C ILE A 236 -26.68 -4.08 -1.18
N ASP A 237 -27.45 -4.99 -1.74
CA ASP A 237 -28.70 -5.50 -1.15
C ASP A 237 -28.39 -6.63 -0.15
N ASP A 238 -28.48 -6.34 1.16
CA ASP A 238 -28.13 -7.27 2.23
C ASP A 238 -29.11 -8.46 2.40
N LYS A 239 -30.30 -8.37 1.78
CA LYS A 239 -31.36 -9.34 2.05
C LYS A 239 -31.25 -10.67 1.27
N LYS A 240 -30.47 -10.74 0.18
CA LYS A 240 -30.34 -11.96 -0.62
C LYS A 240 -29.17 -12.86 -0.20
N ASP A 241 -28.16 -12.32 0.50
CA ASP A 241 -26.91 -13.03 0.79
C ASP A 241 -26.89 -13.73 2.16
N LEU A 242 -27.93 -13.55 2.99
CA LEU A 242 -28.07 -14.20 4.32
C LEU A 242 -28.83 -15.53 4.28
N ALA A 243 -29.26 -15.98 3.10
CA ALA A 243 -30.11 -17.15 2.90
C ALA A 243 -29.38 -18.37 2.29
N VAL A 244 -28.03 -18.45 2.41
CA VAL A 244 -27.26 -19.65 2.00
C VAL A 244 -26.37 -20.10 3.15
#